data_3348d2700e9f501770a400ede7792d3a
#
_entry.id   3348d2700e9f501770a400ede7792d3a
#
_cell.length_a   1.000
_cell.length_b   1.000
_cell.length_c   1.000
_cell.angle_alpha   90.00
_cell.angle_beta   90.00
_cell.angle_gamma   90.00
#
_symmetry.space_group_name_H-M   'P 1'
#
loop_
_entity.id
_entity.type
_entity.pdbx_description
1 polymer ?
#
loop_
_entity_poly.entity_id
_entity_poly.type
_entity_poly.pdbx_seq_one_letter_code
_entity_poly.pdbx_strand_id
1 'polypeptide(L)'
;MVQEIAQSIIRMASNAEAQDIYFVPRASDYQLFLRVGDERRFVETYSQEQMVAVISHFKFMAGMNVGERRRSQLGSCDYSLGDKVLSLRLSTVGDYRGYESLVIRLLHNEDRELRFWFDQLQELEEKVSKRGLYLFAGPVGSGKTTLMHALAKKKFSGQQVMSIEDPVEIKQEEMLQLQLNEAIGMTYDSLIKLSLRHRPDLLLIGEI
;
A
#
# COMPACT_ATOMS: atom_id res chain seq x y z
N MET A 1 -16.20 -13.24 16.85
CA MET A 1 -16.37 -11.90 17.46
C MET A 1 -15.30 -10.90 16.97
N VAL A 2 -14.00 -11.02 17.28
CA VAL A 2 -12.95 -10.04 16.83
C VAL A 2 -12.82 -9.99 15.31
N GLN A 3 -12.72 -11.15 14.66
CA GLN A 3 -12.64 -11.25 13.20
C GLN A 3 -13.88 -10.69 12.50
N GLU A 4 -15.05 -10.89 13.06
CA GLU A 4 -16.31 -10.36 12.51
C GLU A 4 -16.34 -8.85 12.57
N ILE A 5 -15.88 -8.23 13.67
CA ILE A 5 -15.76 -6.78 13.79
C ILE A 5 -14.75 -6.27 12.76
N ALA A 6 -13.56 -6.87 12.68
CA ALA A 6 -12.53 -6.50 11.72
C ALA A 6 -13.06 -6.59 10.27
N GLN A 7 -13.74 -7.70 9.94
CA GLN A 7 -14.34 -7.92 8.62
C GLN A 7 -15.45 -6.90 8.31
N SER A 8 -16.28 -6.57 9.30
CA SER A 8 -17.33 -5.56 9.15
C SER A 8 -16.76 -4.19 8.87
N ILE A 9 -15.68 -3.80 9.58
CA ILE A 9 -14.99 -2.52 9.38
C ILE A 9 -14.40 -2.44 7.96
N ILE A 10 -13.67 -3.47 7.52
CA ILE A 10 -13.08 -3.50 6.18
C ILE A 10 -14.16 -3.48 5.10
N ARG A 11 -15.25 -4.24 5.29
CA ARG A 11 -16.40 -4.25 4.35
C ARG A 11 -17.04 -2.88 4.23
N MET A 12 -17.27 -2.21 5.36
CA MET A 12 -17.84 -0.86 5.40
C MET A 12 -16.94 0.14 4.67
N ALA A 13 -15.64 0.10 4.93
CA ALA A 13 -14.66 0.98 4.27
C ALA A 13 -14.59 0.71 2.77
N SER A 14 -14.59 -0.56 2.35
CA SER A 14 -14.59 -0.93 0.93
C SER A 14 -15.85 -0.47 0.21
N ASN A 15 -17.03 -0.64 0.82
CA ASN A 15 -18.30 -0.21 0.24
C ASN A 15 -18.42 1.31 0.14
N ALA A 16 -17.78 2.05 1.04
CA ALA A 16 -17.74 3.50 1.04
C ALA A 16 -16.61 4.07 0.13
N GLU A 17 -15.86 3.20 -0.56
CA GLU A 17 -14.66 3.56 -1.33
C GLU A 17 -13.68 4.42 -0.51
N ALA A 18 -13.57 4.10 0.78
CA ALA A 18 -12.69 4.81 1.67
C ALA A 18 -11.21 4.53 1.35
N GLN A 19 -10.40 5.56 1.45
CA GLN A 19 -8.95 5.45 1.27
C GLN A 19 -8.28 5.01 2.56
N ASP A 20 -8.70 5.56 3.71
CA ASP A 20 -8.10 5.26 5.00
C ASP A 20 -9.17 4.99 6.06
N ILE A 21 -8.84 4.13 7.02
CA ILE A 21 -9.60 3.85 8.25
C ILE A 21 -8.75 4.30 9.42
N TYR A 22 -9.31 5.10 10.32
CA TYR A 22 -8.61 5.60 11.51
C TYR A 22 -9.23 5.02 12.77
N PHE A 23 -8.44 4.35 13.58
CA PHE A 23 -8.76 3.90 14.92
C PHE A 23 -8.14 4.86 15.92
N VAL A 24 -8.96 5.76 16.46
CA VAL A 24 -8.48 6.86 17.28
C VAL A 24 -8.83 6.62 18.75
N PRO A 25 -7.85 6.40 19.63
CA PRO A 25 -8.11 6.22 21.05
C PRO A 25 -8.63 7.50 21.70
N ARG A 26 -9.61 7.37 22.58
CA ARG A 26 -10.12 8.39 23.46
C ARG A 26 -9.84 8.02 24.92
N ALA A 27 -10.41 8.75 25.86
CA ALA A 27 -10.17 8.50 27.29
C ALA A 27 -10.76 7.13 27.74
N SER A 28 -11.93 6.76 27.24
CA SER A 28 -12.67 5.56 27.66
C SER A 28 -12.99 4.58 26.52
N ASP A 29 -12.77 4.99 25.27
CA ASP A 29 -13.23 4.27 24.09
C ASP A 29 -12.33 4.52 22.87
N TYR A 30 -12.71 3.98 21.74
CA TYR A 30 -12.12 4.25 20.43
C TYR A 30 -13.17 4.79 19.47
N GLN A 31 -12.81 5.82 18.73
CA GLN A 31 -13.61 6.34 17.64
C GLN A 31 -13.05 5.87 16.30
N LEU A 32 -13.93 5.30 15.48
CA LEU A 32 -13.62 4.88 14.13
C LEU A 32 -14.01 5.98 13.14
N PHE A 33 -13.11 6.29 12.23
CA PHE A 33 -13.37 7.22 11.12
C PHE A 33 -12.95 6.60 9.80
N LEU A 34 -13.61 7.00 8.73
CA LEU A 34 -13.23 6.72 7.36
C LEU A 34 -12.83 8.02 6.66
N ARG A 35 -11.83 7.96 5.78
CA ARG A 35 -11.55 9.02 4.82
C ARG A 35 -12.13 8.63 3.47
N VAL A 36 -13.04 9.47 2.97
CA VAL A 36 -13.66 9.33 1.66
C VAL A 36 -13.43 10.63 0.91
N GLY A 37 -12.56 10.62 -0.08
CA GLY A 37 -12.05 11.84 -0.70
C GLY A 37 -11.33 12.72 0.33
N ASP A 38 -11.70 14.00 0.39
CA ASP A 38 -11.12 14.96 1.35
C ASP A 38 -11.82 14.96 2.72
N GLU A 39 -12.90 14.20 2.88
CA GLU A 39 -13.68 14.18 4.11
C GLU A 39 -13.26 13.07 5.06
N ARG A 40 -13.16 13.40 6.35
CA ARG A 40 -13.03 12.46 7.44
C ARG A 40 -14.39 12.26 8.10
N ARG A 41 -15.00 11.09 7.91
CA ARG A 41 -16.35 10.77 8.40
C ARG A 41 -16.26 9.91 9.65
N PHE A 42 -16.97 10.32 10.71
CA PHE A 42 -17.16 9.48 11.89
C PHE A 42 -18.07 8.31 11.54
N VAL A 43 -17.74 7.13 12.06
CA VAL A 43 -18.48 5.89 11.82
C VAL A 43 -19.17 5.45 13.10
N GLU A 44 -18.38 5.08 14.12
CA GLU A 44 -18.89 4.45 15.33
C GLU A 44 -17.88 4.56 16.48
N THR A 45 -18.35 4.33 17.70
CA THR A 45 -17.54 4.22 18.90
C THR A 45 -17.51 2.77 19.39
N TYR A 46 -16.33 2.28 19.73
CA TYR A 46 -16.11 0.93 20.23
C TYR A 46 -15.46 0.97 21.61
N SER A 47 -15.67 -0.07 22.42
CA SER A 47 -14.96 -0.20 23.69
C SER A 47 -13.46 -0.39 23.50
N GLN A 48 -12.67 0.03 24.49
CA GLN A 48 -11.22 -0.20 24.47
C GLN A 48 -10.86 -1.67 24.27
N GLU A 49 -11.55 -2.56 24.99
CA GLU A 49 -11.30 -4.01 24.92
C GLU A 49 -11.48 -4.55 23.49
N GLN A 50 -12.59 -4.17 22.84
CA GLN A 50 -12.85 -4.55 21.46
C GLN A 50 -11.77 -4.06 20.49
N MET A 51 -11.39 -2.78 20.59
CA MET A 51 -10.45 -2.20 19.64
C MET A 51 -9.02 -2.66 19.86
N VAL A 52 -8.58 -2.87 21.10
CA VAL A 52 -7.28 -3.49 21.38
C VAL A 52 -7.19 -4.89 20.75
N ALA A 53 -8.24 -5.67 20.81
CA ALA A 53 -8.29 -6.99 20.17
C ALA A 53 -8.30 -6.91 18.64
N VAL A 54 -9.05 -5.97 18.05
CA VAL A 54 -9.11 -5.73 16.61
C VAL A 54 -7.77 -5.20 16.07
N ILE A 55 -7.12 -4.26 16.77
CA ILE A 55 -5.79 -3.75 16.41
C ILE A 55 -4.75 -4.90 16.45
N SER A 56 -4.80 -5.71 17.51
CA SER A 56 -3.92 -6.89 17.64
C SER A 56 -4.12 -7.89 16.49
N HIS A 57 -5.36 -8.11 16.07
CA HIS A 57 -5.69 -8.96 14.91
C HIS A 57 -5.07 -8.42 13.62
N PHE A 58 -5.24 -7.14 13.33
CA PHE A 58 -4.65 -6.52 12.14
C PHE A 58 -3.11 -6.53 12.18
N LYS A 59 -2.51 -6.26 13.33
CA LYS A 59 -1.05 -6.35 13.52
C LYS A 59 -0.54 -7.77 13.23
N PHE A 60 -1.22 -8.78 13.74
CA PHE A 60 -0.88 -10.17 13.47
C PHE A 60 -0.94 -10.49 11.98
N MET A 61 -2.02 -10.09 11.29
CA MET A 61 -2.19 -10.28 9.84
C MET A 61 -1.09 -9.60 9.03
N ALA A 62 -0.61 -8.45 9.49
CA ALA A 62 0.41 -7.65 8.81
C ALA A 62 1.86 -7.98 9.23
N GLY A 63 2.07 -9.05 10.01
CA GLY A 63 3.40 -9.46 10.48
C GLY A 63 4.07 -8.48 11.45
N MET A 64 3.27 -7.62 12.11
CA MET A 64 3.75 -6.63 13.07
C MET A 64 3.90 -7.24 14.47
N ASN A 65 4.71 -6.62 15.33
CA ASN A 65 4.84 -7.04 16.73
C ASN A 65 3.59 -6.69 17.54
N VAL A 66 2.75 -7.67 17.85
CA VAL A 66 1.48 -7.51 18.58
C VAL A 66 1.71 -7.01 20.02
N GLY A 67 2.82 -7.40 20.65
CA GLY A 67 3.14 -7.02 22.02
C GLY A 67 3.64 -5.57 22.18
N GLU A 68 4.24 -5.01 21.15
CA GLU A 68 4.73 -3.62 21.15
C GLU A 68 3.60 -2.66 20.79
N ARG A 69 3.25 -1.75 21.70
CA ARG A 69 2.13 -0.82 21.53
C ARG A 69 2.53 0.65 21.50
N ARG A 70 3.79 0.97 21.85
CA ARG A 70 4.27 2.34 21.95
C ARG A 70 5.01 2.80 20.71
N ARG A 71 5.89 1.95 20.19
CA ARG A 71 6.70 2.29 19.02
C ARG A 71 5.85 2.31 17.76
N SER A 72 6.19 3.21 16.87
CA SER A 72 5.60 3.19 15.53
C SER A 72 5.97 1.90 14.81
N GLN A 73 4.99 1.30 14.16
CA GLN A 73 5.16 0.12 13.33
C GLN A 73 4.44 0.32 12.02
N LEU A 74 5.03 -0.21 10.96
CA LEU A 74 4.43 -0.27 9.62
C LEU A 74 4.27 -1.75 9.24
N GLY A 75 3.21 -2.06 8.53
CA GLY A 75 2.97 -3.41 8.04
C GLY A 75 2.03 -3.39 6.84
N SER A 76 1.96 -4.50 6.15
CA SER A 76 1.03 -4.69 5.04
C SER A 76 0.51 -6.11 5.02
N CYS A 77 -0.71 -6.30 4.56
CA CYS A 77 -1.27 -7.63 4.35
C CYS A 77 -2.35 -7.59 3.27
N ASP A 78 -2.61 -8.76 2.70
CA ASP A 78 -3.79 -8.97 1.87
C ASP A 78 -4.94 -9.46 2.76
N TYR A 79 -6.09 -8.85 2.60
CA TYR A 79 -7.29 -9.13 3.38
C TYR A 79 -8.40 -9.66 2.47
N SER A 80 -8.80 -10.91 2.68
CA SER A 80 -9.87 -11.53 1.90
C SER A 80 -11.25 -11.10 2.42
N LEU A 81 -12.06 -10.54 1.53
CA LEU A 81 -13.42 -10.11 1.79
C LEU A 81 -14.39 -10.79 0.81
N GLY A 82 -14.72 -12.06 1.08
CA GLY A 82 -15.43 -12.90 0.12
C GLY A 82 -14.56 -13.18 -1.10
N ASP A 83 -15.05 -12.86 -2.29
CA ASP A 83 -14.33 -13.05 -3.56
C ASP A 83 -13.31 -11.92 -3.86
N LYS A 84 -13.29 -10.86 -3.04
CA LYS A 84 -12.36 -9.75 -3.20
C LYS A 84 -11.18 -9.90 -2.26
N VAL A 85 -9.98 -9.58 -2.76
CA VAL A 85 -8.76 -9.43 -1.95
C VAL A 85 -8.37 -7.96 -1.96
N LEU A 86 -8.29 -7.38 -0.76
CA LEU A 86 -7.88 -5.99 -0.57
C LEU A 86 -6.46 -5.97 0.00
N SER A 87 -5.59 -5.20 -0.61
CA SER A 87 -4.26 -4.94 -0.05
C SER A 87 -4.37 -3.81 0.96
N LEU A 88 -3.91 -4.07 2.18
CA LEU A 88 -3.95 -3.13 3.29
C LEU A 88 -2.55 -2.70 3.70
N ARG A 89 -2.36 -1.40 3.95
CA ARG A 89 -1.19 -0.86 4.64
C ARG A 89 -1.59 -0.40 6.02
N LEU A 90 -0.81 -0.78 7.00
CA LEU A 90 -1.08 -0.51 8.39
C LEU A 90 0.02 0.37 8.98
N SER A 91 -0.39 1.34 9.78
CA SER A 91 0.51 2.16 10.59
C SER A 91 -0.02 2.25 12.00
N THR A 92 0.77 1.86 13.00
CA THR A 92 0.40 1.97 14.41
C THR A 92 1.41 2.82 15.16
N VAL A 93 0.93 3.49 16.21
CA VAL A 93 1.76 4.22 17.18
C VAL A 93 0.99 4.40 18.48
N GLY A 94 1.68 4.30 19.60
CA GLY A 94 1.11 4.61 20.91
C GLY A 94 1.02 6.13 21.16
N ASP A 95 -0.08 6.58 21.74
CA ASP A 95 -0.21 7.96 22.21
C ASP A 95 0.55 8.16 23.54
N TYR A 96 0.60 9.39 24.05
CA TYR A 96 1.26 9.73 25.30
C TYR A 96 0.71 8.99 26.54
N ARG A 97 -0.52 8.49 26.46
CA ARG A 97 -1.20 7.70 27.51
C ARG A 97 -0.90 6.20 27.40
N GLY A 98 -0.32 5.76 26.29
CA GLY A 98 -0.03 4.37 25.99
C GLY A 98 -1.15 3.63 25.26
N TYR A 99 -2.15 4.34 24.74
CA TYR A 99 -3.16 3.76 23.86
C TYR A 99 -2.66 3.73 22.41
N GLU A 100 -2.78 2.57 21.77
CA GLU A 100 -2.31 2.38 20.41
C GLU A 100 -3.34 2.87 19.40
N SER A 101 -2.95 3.77 18.50
CA SER A 101 -3.74 4.13 17.32
C SER A 101 -3.38 3.24 16.15
N LEU A 102 -4.33 3.04 15.23
CA LEU A 102 -4.09 2.33 13.97
C LEU A 102 -4.68 3.14 12.82
N VAL A 103 -3.93 3.26 11.75
CA VAL A 103 -4.43 3.71 10.45
C VAL A 103 -4.27 2.57 9.47
N ILE A 104 -5.35 2.24 8.76
CA ILE A 104 -5.34 1.26 7.67
C ILE A 104 -5.63 2.00 6.38
N ARG A 105 -4.71 1.97 5.42
CA ARG A 105 -4.93 2.42 4.05
C ARG A 105 -5.37 1.24 3.20
N LEU A 106 -6.48 1.43 2.48
CA LEU A 106 -6.97 0.46 1.52
C LEU A 106 -6.34 0.78 0.15
N LEU A 107 -5.62 -0.19 -0.39
CA LEU A 107 -5.12 -0.12 -1.75
C LEU A 107 -6.17 -0.79 -2.64
N HIS A 108 -6.90 0.01 -3.38
CA HIS A 108 -7.86 -0.49 -4.34
C HIS A 108 -7.09 -0.96 -5.57
N ASN A 109 -6.91 -2.28 -5.69
CA ASN A 109 -6.37 -2.91 -6.91
C ASN A 109 -7.47 -2.91 -7.99
N GLU A 110 -7.84 -1.74 -8.48
CA GLU A 110 -8.65 -1.67 -9.68
C GLU A 110 -7.69 -1.64 -10.87
N ASP A 111 -7.94 -2.50 -11.86
CA ASP A 111 -7.43 -2.34 -13.22
C ASP A 111 -8.09 -1.08 -13.81
N ARG A 112 -7.72 0.08 -13.28
CA ARG A 112 -8.19 1.36 -13.84
C ARG A 112 -7.52 1.50 -15.19
N GLU A 113 -8.35 1.49 -16.23
CA GLU A 113 -7.89 1.92 -17.55
C GLU A 113 -7.22 3.30 -17.40
N LEU A 114 -5.97 3.37 -17.84
CA LEU A 114 -5.24 4.64 -17.87
C LEU A 114 -5.99 5.60 -18.78
N ARG A 115 -6.54 6.68 -18.21
CA ARG A 115 -7.14 7.76 -18.96
C ARG A 115 -6.13 8.88 -19.09
N PHE A 116 -5.71 9.13 -20.32
CA PHE A 116 -4.83 10.25 -20.63
C PHE A 116 -5.66 11.46 -21.08
N TRP A 117 -5.18 12.64 -20.76
CA TRP A 117 -5.76 13.90 -21.28
C TRP A 117 -5.61 14.01 -22.80
N PHE A 118 -4.58 13.35 -23.35
CA PHE A 118 -4.29 13.30 -24.77
C PHE A 118 -3.98 11.85 -25.16
N ASP A 119 -4.35 11.45 -26.36
CA ASP A 119 -4.09 10.11 -26.90
C ASP A 119 -2.62 9.97 -27.36
N GLN A 120 -1.69 10.06 -26.39
CA GLN A 120 -0.25 10.00 -26.64
C GLN A 120 0.40 8.71 -26.13
N LEU A 121 -0.40 7.75 -25.66
CA LEU A 121 0.14 6.50 -25.10
C LEU A 121 0.98 5.76 -26.15
N GLN A 122 0.50 5.69 -27.38
CA GLN A 122 1.18 5.01 -28.49
C GLN A 122 2.52 5.67 -28.81
N GLU A 123 2.59 6.99 -28.83
CA GLU A 123 3.85 7.74 -29.04
C GLU A 123 4.85 7.50 -27.89
N LEU A 124 4.36 7.47 -26.65
CA LEU A 124 5.19 7.15 -25.47
C LEU A 124 5.73 5.72 -25.54
N GLU A 125 4.91 4.78 -25.97
CA GLU A 125 5.30 3.38 -26.13
C GLU A 125 6.41 3.20 -27.18
N GLU A 126 6.36 3.93 -28.25
CA GLU A 126 7.41 3.93 -29.28
C GLU A 126 8.74 4.51 -28.76
N LYS A 127 8.65 5.57 -27.93
CA LYS A 127 9.83 6.22 -27.33
C LYS A 127 10.51 5.36 -26.25
N VAL A 128 9.74 4.59 -25.48
CA VAL A 128 10.25 3.71 -24.40
C VAL A 128 10.92 2.42 -24.95
N SER A 129 11.00 2.23 -26.24
CA SER A 129 11.62 1.05 -26.83
C SER A 129 13.15 1.03 -26.82
N LYS A 130 13.82 2.13 -26.48
CA LYS A 130 15.28 2.29 -26.55
C LYS A 130 15.92 2.07 -25.18
N ARG A 131 17.16 1.59 -25.17
CA ARG A 131 17.97 1.54 -23.96
C ARG A 131 18.24 2.95 -23.43
N GLY A 132 18.12 3.15 -22.13
CA GLY A 132 18.35 4.44 -21.50
C GLY A 132 17.75 4.57 -20.13
N LEU A 133 17.80 5.77 -19.61
CA LEU A 133 17.15 6.18 -18.37
C LEU A 133 15.88 6.96 -18.70
N TYR A 134 14.77 6.53 -18.12
CA TYR A 134 13.46 7.19 -18.23
C TYR A 134 13.07 7.78 -16.89
N LEU A 135 12.80 9.09 -16.84
CA LEU A 135 12.36 9.78 -15.63
C LEU A 135 10.89 10.16 -15.75
N PHE A 136 10.10 9.75 -14.74
CA PHE A 136 8.70 10.11 -14.59
C PHE A 136 8.56 11.18 -13.51
N ALA A 137 8.34 12.43 -13.90
CA ALA A 137 8.22 13.55 -12.98
C ALA A 137 6.80 14.13 -12.97
N GLY A 138 6.33 14.55 -11.80
CA GLY A 138 5.04 15.18 -11.63
C GLY A 138 4.60 15.19 -10.15
N PRO A 139 3.51 15.90 -9.81
CA PRO A 139 2.97 15.96 -8.46
C PRO A 139 2.59 14.57 -7.89
N VAL A 140 2.41 14.49 -6.57
CA VAL A 140 1.83 13.31 -5.93
C VAL A 140 0.42 13.07 -6.48
N GLY A 141 0.08 11.80 -6.75
CA GLY A 141 -1.24 11.44 -7.31
C GLY A 141 -1.41 11.69 -8.81
N SER A 142 -0.38 12.17 -9.53
CA SER A 142 -0.46 12.41 -10.99
C SER A 142 -0.40 11.15 -11.87
N GLY A 143 -0.31 9.95 -11.26
CA GLY A 143 -0.29 8.69 -11.99
C GLY A 143 1.08 8.23 -12.50
N LYS A 144 2.19 8.81 -11.99
CA LYS A 144 3.57 8.41 -12.39
C LYS A 144 3.80 6.91 -12.28
N THR A 145 3.56 6.35 -11.09
CA THR A 145 3.72 4.92 -10.81
C THR A 145 2.83 4.08 -11.70
N THR A 146 1.58 4.48 -11.88
CA THR A 146 0.61 3.78 -12.73
C THR A 146 1.06 3.74 -14.20
N LEU A 147 1.52 4.88 -14.74
CA LEU A 147 2.05 4.97 -16.10
C LEU A 147 3.31 4.12 -16.27
N MET A 148 4.23 4.20 -15.31
CA MET A 148 5.48 3.44 -15.32
C MET A 148 5.22 1.93 -15.37
N HIS A 149 4.33 1.42 -14.51
CA HIS A 149 3.93 0.02 -14.49
C HIS A 149 3.19 -0.41 -15.76
N ALA A 150 2.30 0.41 -16.29
CA ALA A 150 1.58 0.11 -17.53
C ALA A 150 2.52 0.00 -18.73
N LEU A 151 3.48 0.92 -18.86
CA LEU A 151 4.49 0.87 -19.92
C LEU A 151 5.40 -0.36 -19.76
N ALA A 152 5.81 -0.68 -18.54
CA ALA A 152 6.61 -1.87 -18.26
C ALA A 152 5.88 -3.15 -18.67
N LYS A 153 4.63 -3.32 -18.22
CA LYS A 153 3.79 -4.47 -18.57
C LYS A 153 3.61 -4.65 -20.07
N LYS A 154 3.41 -3.53 -20.80
CA LYS A 154 3.12 -3.57 -22.23
C LYS A 154 4.37 -3.80 -23.08
N LYS A 155 5.49 -3.18 -22.72
CA LYS A 155 6.72 -3.20 -23.55
C LYS A 155 7.71 -4.29 -23.19
N PHE A 156 7.69 -4.76 -21.96
CA PHE A 156 8.65 -5.73 -21.44
C PHE A 156 7.98 -7.06 -21.04
N SER A 157 6.78 -7.34 -21.57
CA SER A 157 6.12 -8.63 -21.37
C SER A 157 7.04 -9.77 -21.82
N GLY A 158 7.17 -10.79 -20.98
CA GLY A 158 8.07 -11.93 -21.23
C GLY A 158 9.56 -11.66 -21.01
N GLN A 159 9.93 -10.45 -20.58
CA GLN A 159 11.30 -10.10 -20.21
C GLN A 159 11.47 -10.07 -18.70
N GLN A 160 12.71 -10.05 -18.21
CA GLN A 160 12.98 -9.97 -16.78
C GLN A 160 12.84 -8.53 -16.28
N VAL A 161 11.69 -8.22 -15.72
CA VAL A 161 11.41 -6.92 -15.10
C VAL A 161 11.57 -7.02 -13.59
N MET A 162 12.28 -6.07 -13.01
CA MET A 162 12.40 -5.90 -11.56
C MET A 162 11.94 -4.52 -11.16
N SER A 163 11.33 -4.42 -9.96
CA SER A 163 11.06 -3.13 -9.34
C SER A 163 11.63 -3.05 -7.92
N ILE A 164 11.94 -1.82 -7.48
CA ILE A 164 12.33 -1.48 -6.12
C ILE A 164 11.44 -0.33 -5.68
N GLU A 165 10.58 -0.57 -4.68
CA GLU A 165 9.50 0.32 -4.31
C GLU A 165 9.38 0.49 -2.78
N ASP A 166 8.89 1.63 -2.32
CA ASP A 166 8.62 1.90 -0.91
C ASP A 166 7.20 2.48 -0.68
N PRO A 167 6.26 1.58 -0.50
CA PRO A 167 6.23 0.15 -0.79
C PRO A 167 5.60 -0.14 -2.17
N VAL A 168 5.51 -1.43 -2.53
CA VAL A 168 4.81 -1.88 -3.75
C VAL A 168 3.34 -1.47 -3.68
N GLU A 169 2.90 -0.64 -4.64
CA GLU A 169 1.52 -0.15 -4.74
C GLU A 169 0.69 -0.97 -5.73
N ILE A 170 1.29 -1.31 -6.86
CA ILE A 170 0.64 -2.02 -7.96
C ILE A 170 1.29 -3.40 -8.07
N LYS A 171 0.56 -4.44 -7.73
CA LYS A 171 1.06 -5.81 -7.82
C LYS A 171 1.05 -6.30 -9.25
N GLN A 172 2.18 -6.86 -9.71
CA GLN A 172 2.38 -7.42 -11.04
C GLN A 172 3.01 -8.80 -10.91
N GLU A 173 2.25 -9.85 -11.18
CA GLU A 173 2.73 -11.24 -11.03
C GLU A 173 3.90 -11.58 -11.96
N GLU A 174 4.02 -10.87 -13.09
CA GLU A 174 5.08 -11.08 -14.08
C GLU A 174 6.40 -10.36 -13.73
N MET A 175 6.44 -9.58 -12.63
CA MET A 175 7.60 -8.80 -12.22
C MET A 175 8.17 -9.29 -10.89
N LEU A 176 9.48 -9.23 -10.74
CA LEU A 176 10.10 -9.38 -9.42
C LEU A 176 10.07 -8.03 -8.70
N GLN A 177 9.09 -7.86 -7.82
CA GLN A 177 8.88 -6.61 -7.08
C GLN A 177 9.55 -6.70 -5.71
N LEU A 178 10.53 -5.84 -5.47
CA LEU A 178 11.28 -5.74 -4.23
C LEU A 178 10.77 -4.52 -3.45
N GLN A 179 10.42 -4.76 -2.19
CA GLN A 179 9.99 -3.70 -1.29
C GLN A 179 11.08 -3.35 -0.30
N LEU A 180 11.27 -2.06 -0.02
CA LEU A 180 12.19 -1.60 1.00
C LEU A 180 11.80 -2.14 2.38
N ASN A 181 12.81 -2.49 3.17
CA ASN A 181 12.67 -2.85 4.57
C ASN A 181 13.98 -2.55 5.31
N GLU A 182 14.10 -1.35 5.83
CA GLU A 182 15.30 -0.89 6.52
C GLU A 182 15.65 -1.74 7.76
N ALA A 183 14.63 -2.29 8.42
CA ALA A 183 14.82 -3.11 9.62
C ALA A 183 15.67 -4.37 9.37
N ILE A 184 15.68 -4.86 8.13
CA ILE A 184 16.49 -6.03 7.70
C ILE A 184 17.56 -5.65 6.67
N GLY A 185 17.84 -4.34 6.50
CA GLY A 185 18.89 -3.86 5.61
C GLY A 185 18.51 -3.85 4.11
N MET A 186 17.24 -4.02 3.77
CA MET A 186 16.75 -3.89 2.39
C MET A 186 16.55 -2.40 2.05
N THR A 187 17.62 -1.71 1.77
CA THR A 187 17.66 -0.30 1.35
C THR A 187 17.73 -0.19 -0.18
N TYR A 188 17.44 1.00 -0.74
CA TYR A 188 17.61 1.24 -2.18
C TYR A 188 19.00 0.85 -2.67
N ASP A 189 20.06 1.26 -1.97
CA ASP A 189 21.45 0.95 -2.35
C ASP A 189 21.72 -0.56 -2.40
N SER A 190 21.27 -1.31 -1.37
CA SER A 190 21.45 -2.76 -1.31
C SER A 190 20.66 -3.48 -2.39
N LEU A 191 19.42 -3.06 -2.65
CA LEU A 191 18.54 -3.67 -3.63
C LEU A 191 18.95 -3.34 -5.08
N ILE A 192 19.45 -2.12 -5.35
CA ILE A 192 20.03 -1.77 -6.65
C ILE A 192 21.27 -2.62 -6.93
N LYS A 193 22.19 -2.75 -5.96
CA LYS A 193 23.36 -3.63 -6.11
C LYS A 193 22.97 -5.09 -6.34
N LEU A 194 21.92 -5.56 -5.68
CA LEU A 194 21.39 -6.90 -5.89
C LEU A 194 20.83 -7.06 -7.31
N SER A 195 20.04 -6.09 -7.78
CA SER A 195 19.41 -6.15 -9.10
C SER A 195 20.42 -6.30 -10.24
N LEU A 196 21.61 -5.71 -10.12
CA LEU A 196 22.68 -5.86 -11.11
C LEU A 196 23.13 -7.33 -11.29
N ARG A 197 23.02 -8.14 -10.23
CA ARG A 197 23.32 -9.59 -10.28
C ARG A 197 22.20 -10.41 -10.89
N HIS A 198 20.98 -9.91 -10.81
CA HIS A 198 19.81 -10.53 -11.43
C HIS A 198 19.68 -10.22 -12.93
N ARG A 199 20.48 -9.24 -13.44
CA ARG A 199 20.54 -8.88 -14.87
C ARG A 199 19.16 -8.60 -15.49
N PRO A 200 18.32 -7.74 -14.89
CA PRO A 200 17.01 -7.44 -15.46
C PRO A 200 17.14 -6.71 -16.81
N ASP A 201 16.18 -6.93 -17.68
CA ASP A 201 16.02 -6.17 -18.92
C ASP A 201 15.48 -4.77 -18.64
N LEU A 202 14.65 -4.64 -17.58
CA LEU A 202 14.13 -3.38 -17.05
C LEU A 202 14.21 -3.36 -15.53
N LEU A 203 14.73 -2.27 -14.98
CA LEU A 203 14.67 -1.96 -13.54
C LEU A 203 13.82 -0.72 -13.32
N LEU A 204 12.74 -0.86 -12.55
CA LEU A 204 11.90 0.23 -12.08
C LEU A 204 12.36 0.64 -10.68
N ILE A 205 12.49 1.96 -10.45
CA ILE A 205 12.74 2.52 -9.11
C ILE A 205 11.58 3.44 -8.80
N GLY A 206 10.84 3.13 -7.72
CA GLY A 206 9.57 3.78 -7.39
C GLY A 206 9.71 5.27 -7.10
N GLU A 207 10.81 5.66 -6.46
CA GLU A 207 11.12 7.06 -6.12
C GLU A 207 12.63 7.26 -5.97
N ILE A 208 13.05 8.53 -6.07
CA ILE A 208 14.45 8.97 -5.97
C ILE A 208 14.53 10.06 -4.89
#